data_33f48a39394792c19222f3bc60fc2700
#
_entry.id   33f48a39394792c19222f3bc60fc2700
#
_cell.length_a   1.000
_cell.length_b   1.000
_cell.length_c   1.000
_cell.angle_alpha   90.00
_cell.angle_beta   90.00
_cell.angle_gamma   90.00
#
_symmetry.space_group_name_H-M   'P 1'
#
loop_
_entity.id
_entity.type
_entity.pdbx_description
1 polymer ?
#
loop_
_entity_poly.entity_id
_entity_poly.type
_entity_poly.pdbx_seq_one_letter_code
_entity_poly.pdbx_strand_id
1 'polypeptide(L)'
;MAKENFELMCRDHGVIPQSYLSDNAKCFTTKAFTERLSLFEQIVRFAGVGAHHHNGNAERSIQTIMSIARTMMLHSAIHWPDVADASLWPMAVQHAVFLHNHMPNQVSGLSPVDVFTKSRWQQHKFHDLHVWGCPVYVLDKSIADGKKLPRWKPRSTRCVNMGLSSKHASTVPIVLNPSTGYITP
;
A
#
# COMPACT_ATOMS: atom_id res chain seq x y z
N MET A 1 10.74 -13.22 -5.90
CA MET A 1 9.49 -12.71 -5.30
C MET A 1 9.28 -11.20 -5.47
N ALA A 2 10.06 -10.28 -4.87
CA ALA A 2 9.79 -8.83 -4.99
C ALA A 2 9.83 -8.30 -6.43
N LYS A 3 10.86 -8.66 -7.21
CA LYS A 3 10.99 -8.29 -8.62
C LYS A 3 9.83 -8.83 -9.46
N GLU A 4 9.42 -10.05 -9.25
CA GLU A 4 8.32 -10.70 -9.99
C GLU A 4 6.99 -9.98 -9.76
N ASN A 5 6.68 -9.66 -8.50
CA ASN A 5 5.46 -8.94 -8.16
C ASN A 5 5.46 -7.53 -8.76
N PHE A 6 6.62 -6.86 -8.79
CA PHE A 6 6.76 -5.55 -9.42
C PHE A 6 6.55 -5.65 -10.92
N GLU A 7 7.15 -6.63 -11.60
CA GLU A 7 6.99 -6.82 -13.05
C GLU A 7 5.57 -7.24 -13.43
N LEU A 8 4.92 -8.05 -12.59
CA LEU A 8 3.52 -8.39 -12.78
C LEU A 8 2.64 -7.13 -12.74
N MET A 9 2.82 -6.31 -11.72
CA MET A 9 2.13 -5.02 -11.59
C MET A 9 2.41 -4.11 -12.80
N CYS A 10 3.66 -4.03 -13.27
CA CYS A 10 3.99 -3.25 -14.45
C CYS A 10 3.26 -3.75 -15.71
N ARG A 11 3.20 -5.07 -15.91
CA ARG A 11 2.47 -5.69 -17.03
C ARG A 11 0.98 -5.42 -16.98
N ASP A 12 0.37 -5.46 -15.80
CA ASP A 12 -1.06 -5.13 -15.62
C ASP A 12 -1.37 -3.69 -16.08
N HIS A 13 -0.37 -2.81 -16.03
CA HIS A 13 -0.46 -1.42 -16.52
C HIS A 13 0.14 -1.23 -17.93
N GLY A 14 0.47 -2.29 -18.64
CA GLY A 14 1.07 -2.22 -19.98
C GLY A 14 2.50 -1.67 -20.02
N VAL A 15 3.20 -1.69 -18.88
CA VAL A 15 4.59 -1.20 -18.75
C VAL A 15 5.55 -2.37 -18.65
N ILE A 16 6.61 -2.34 -19.47
CA ILE A 16 7.70 -3.31 -19.43
C ILE A 16 8.97 -2.59 -18.94
N PRO A 17 9.47 -2.86 -17.73
CA PRO A 17 10.72 -2.28 -17.25
C PRO A 17 11.89 -2.74 -18.12
N GLN A 18 12.65 -1.80 -18.67
CA GLN A 18 13.82 -2.09 -19.51
C GLN A 18 15.12 -2.04 -18.71
N SER A 19 15.16 -1.22 -17.65
CA SER A 19 16.35 -1.08 -16.83
C SER A 19 16.00 -0.86 -15.35
N TYR A 20 16.92 -1.31 -14.51
CA TYR A 20 16.86 -1.12 -13.05
C TYR A 20 18.10 -0.35 -12.59
N LEU A 21 17.91 0.63 -11.73
CA LEU A 21 18.98 1.25 -10.97
C LEU A 21 18.92 0.71 -9.53
N SER A 22 20.02 0.18 -9.05
CA SER A 22 20.13 -0.43 -7.74
C SER A 22 21.43 -0.02 -7.04
N ASP A 23 21.46 -0.16 -5.73
CA ASP A 23 22.72 -0.14 -4.97
C ASP A 23 23.48 -1.47 -5.17
N ASN A 24 24.70 -1.54 -4.59
CA ASN A 24 25.55 -2.73 -4.66
C ASN A 24 25.21 -3.79 -3.60
N ALA A 25 23.96 -3.81 -3.08
CA ALA A 25 23.57 -4.81 -2.12
C ALA A 25 23.67 -6.23 -2.69
N LYS A 26 24.10 -7.18 -1.86
CA LYS A 26 24.34 -8.56 -2.29
C LYS A 26 23.15 -9.22 -2.99
N CYS A 27 21.93 -8.87 -2.61
CA CYS A 27 20.72 -9.42 -3.23
C CYS A 27 20.58 -9.06 -4.72
N PHE A 28 21.11 -7.92 -5.15
CA PHE A 28 21.05 -7.46 -6.54
C PHE A 28 22.27 -7.86 -7.37
N THR A 29 23.35 -8.27 -6.73
CA THR A 29 24.60 -8.71 -7.40
C THR A 29 24.69 -10.24 -7.52
N THR A 30 23.68 -10.98 -7.09
CA THR A 30 23.66 -12.44 -7.20
C THR A 30 23.57 -12.87 -8.67
N LYS A 31 24.26 -13.97 -9.00
CA LYS A 31 24.23 -14.57 -10.35
C LYS A 31 22.80 -14.88 -10.79
N ALA A 32 21.97 -15.42 -9.88
CA ALA A 32 20.56 -15.71 -10.15
C ALA A 32 19.75 -14.46 -10.52
N PHE A 33 20.05 -13.31 -9.92
CA PHE A 33 19.36 -12.05 -10.25
C PHE A 33 19.78 -11.53 -11.63
N THR A 34 21.09 -11.55 -11.93
CA THR A 34 21.62 -11.05 -13.21
C THR A 34 21.25 -11.96 -14.37
N GLU A 35 21.29 -13.28 -14.21
CA GLU A 35 20.83 -14.23 -15.22
C GLU A 35 19.36 -14.05 -15.55
N ARG A 36 18.52 -13.81 -14.53
CA ARG A 36 17.10 -13.57 -14.72
C ARG A 36 16.84 -12.26 -15.48
N LEU A 37 17.63 -11.20 -15.23
CA LEU A 37 17.53 -9.96 -16.01
C LEU A 37 17.89 -10.19 -17.48
N SER A 38 18.93 -10.98 -17.76
CA SER A 38 19.34 -11.33 -19.13
C SER A 38 18.25 -12.09 -19.88
N LEU A 39 17.52 -13.00 -19.23
CA LEU A 39 16.40 -13.74 -19.83
C LEU A 39 15.27 -12.83 -20.33
N PHE A 40 15.12 -11.64 -19.73
CA PHE A 40 14.09 -10.66 -20.11
C PHE A 40 14.68 -9.46 -20.86
N GLU A 41 15.92 -9.53 -21.31
CA GLU A 41 16.65 -8.45 -22.01
C GLU A 41 16.68 -7.14 -21.22
N GLN A 42 16.71 -7.23 -19.88
CA GLN A 42 16.70 -6.10 -18.97
C GLN A 42 18.11 -5.74 -18.52
N ILE A 43 18.37 -4.45 -18.34
CA ILE A 43 19.67 -3.93 -17.93
C ILE A 43 19.62 -3.54 -16.44
N VAL A 44 20.61 -3.99 -15.65
CA VAL A 44 20.85 -3.46 -14.32
C VAL A 44 22.01 -2.45 -14.35
N ARG A 45 21.80 -1.32 -13.70
CA ARG A 45 22.83 -0.31 -13.45
C ARG A 45 23.02 -0.20 -11.95
N PHE A 46 24.26 -0.28 -11.51
CA PHE A 46 24.59 -0.13 -10.10
C PHE A 46 25.05 1.28 -9.80
N ALA A 47 24.65 1.80 -8.64
CA ALA A 47 25.21 3.04 -8.10
C ALA A 47 26.72 2.86 -7.88
N GLY A 48 27.49 3.92 -8.11
CA GLY A 48 28.94 3.88 -7.87
C GLY A 48 29.27 3.53 -6.41
N VAL A 49 30.41 2.88 -6.20
CA VAL A 49 30.88 2.56 -4.87
C VAL A 49 31.05 3.86 -4.06
N GLY A 50 30.38 3.95 -2.90
CA GLY A 50 30.36 5.18 -2.08
C GLY A 50 29.46 6.30 -2.58
N ALA A 51 28.77 6.13 -3.72
CA ALA A 51 27.90 7.14 -4.32
C ALA A 51 26.41 6.91 -3.91
N HIS A 52 26.13 6.90 -2.61
CA HIS A 52 24.78 6.72 -2.06
C HIS A 52 23.76 7.74 -2.62
N HIS A 53 24.22 8.95 -3.00
CA HIS A 53 23.37 9.98 -3.59
C HIS A 53 22.74 9.58 -4.94
N HIS A 54 23.30 8.59 -5.65
CA HIS A 54 22.72 8.10 -6.90
C HIS A 54 21.40 7.37 -6.71
N ASN A 55 21.14 6.85 -5.51
CA ASN A 55 19.87 6.21 -5.14
C ASN A 55 18.95 7.12 -4.28
N GLY A 56 19.31 8.39 -4.15
CA GLY A 56 18.67 9.35 -3.24
C GLY A 56 17.16 9.54 -3.46
N ASN A 57 16.67 9.33 -4.68
CA ASN A 57 15.23 9.40 -4.95
C ASN A 57 14.48 8.23 -4.29
N ALA A 58 15.00 7.01 -4.39
CA ALA A 58 14.42 5.84 -3.75
C ALA A 58 14.48 5.96 -2.21
N GLU A 59 15.63 6.36 -1.67
CA GLU A 59 15.82 6.57 -0.22
C GLU A 59 14.85 7.62 0.32
N ARG A 60 14.69 8.74 -0.37
CA ARG A 60 13.75 9.81 0.01
C ARG A 60 12.31 9.33 -0.04
N SER A 61 11.93 8.56 -1.05
CA SER A 61 10.58 7.98 -1.14
C SER A 61 10.32 7.01 0.01
N ILE A 62 11.28 6.17 0.37
CA ILE A 62 11.19 5.27 1.53
C ILE A 62 11.01 6.07 2.82
N GLN A 63 11.82 7.10 3.05
CA GLN A 63 11.71 7.96 4.22
C GLN A 63 10.33 8.63 4.31
N THR A 64 9.82 9.14 3.18
CA THR A 64 8.49 9.76 3.11
C THR A 64 7.39 8.77 3.45
N ILE A 65 7.40 7.58 2.85
CA ILE A 65 6.42 6.53 3.11
C ILE A 65 6.45 6.10 4.58
N MET A 66 7.65 5.88 5.13
CA MET A 66 7.80 5.50 6.54
C MET A 66 7.34 6.59 7.49
N SER A 67 7.56 7.86 7.15
CA SER A 67 7.06 9.01 7.92
C SER A 67 5.53 9.05 7.92
N ILE A 68 4.90 8.87 6.77
CA ILE A 68 3.43 8.80 6.65
C ILE A 68 2.88 7.63 7.48
N ALA A 69 3.46 6.45 7.35
CA ALA A 69 3.04 5.27 8.11
C ALA A 69 3.14 5.49 9.62
N ARG A 70 4.27 6.05 10.09
CA ARG A 70 4.47 6.39 11.49
C ARG A 70 3.43 7.40 11.98
N THR A 71 3.13 8.43 11.20
CA THR A 71 2.13 9.44 11.55
C THR A 71 0.75 8.81 11.71
N MET A 72 0.35 7.92 10.81
CA MET A 72 -0.92 7.19 10.91
C MET A 72 -0.99 6.32 12.15
N MET A 73 0.08 5.61 12.47
CA MET A 73 0.15 4.77 13.68
C MET A 73 0.05 5.61 14.95
N LEU A 74 0.76 6.73 15.03
CA LEU A 74 0.71 7.65 16.18
C LEU A 74 -0.70 8.28 16.31
N HIS A 75 -1.28 8.70 15.20
CA HIS A 75 -2.64 9.24 15.18
C HIS A 75 -3.66 8.20 15.70
N SER A 76 -3.55 6.96 15.23
CA SER A 76 -4.38 5.85 15.72
C SER A 76 -4.19 5.60 17.22
N ALA A 77 -2.95 5.64 17.72
CA ALA A 77 -2.66 5.47 19.14
C ALA A 77 -3.26 6.57 20.03
N ILE A 78 -3.33 7.80 19.52
CA ILE A 78 -3.90 8.94 20.26
C ILE A 78 -5.44 8.85 20.28
N HIS A 79 -6.06 8.57 19.15
CA HIS A 79 -7.51 8.64 19.01
C HIS A 79 -8.24 7.33 19.31
N TRP A 80 -7.57 6.19 19.13
CA TRP A 80 -8.13 4.83 19.31
C TRP A 80 -7.13 3.91 20.02
N PRO A 81 -6.73 4.22 21.27
CA PRO A 81 -5.67 3.50 21.97
C PRO A 81 -5.97 2.02 22.17
N ASP A 82 -7.26 1.65 22.32
CA ASP A 82 -7.70 0.26 22.56
C ASP A 82 -7.38 -0.68 21.37
N VAL A 83 -7.14 -0.14 20.18
CA VAL A 83 -6.90 -0.91 18.97
C VAL A 83 -5.53 -0.61 18.33
N ALA A 84 -4.76 0.27 18.93
CA ALA A 84 -3.44 0.64 18.47
C ALA A 84 -2.42 -0.43 18.87
N ASP A 85 -2.01 -1.24 17.91
CA ASP A 85 -0.97 -2.25 18.10
C ASP A 85 0.21 -1.96 17.15
N ALA A 86 1.42 -2.02 17.70
CA ALA A 86 2.64 -1.82 16.91
C ALA A 86 2.78 -2.85 15.78
N SER A 87 2.23 -4.06 15.91
CA SER A 87 2.25 -5.09 14.87
C SER A 87 1.49 -4.72 13.60
N LEU A 88 0.65 -3.69 13.64
CA LEU A 88 -0.10 -3.20 12.48
C LEU A 88 0.73 -2.35 11.51
N TRP A 89 2.02 -2.11 11.80
CA TRP A 89 2.89 -1.30 10.95
C TRP A 89 2.93 -1.73 9.47
N PRO A 90 2.87 -3.04 9.09
CA PRO A 90 2.87 -3.41 7.68
C PRO A 90 1.64 -2.89 6.93
N MET A 91 0.47 -2.88 7.59
CA MET A 91 -0.77 -2.33 7.02
C MET A 91 -0.68 -0.81 6.87
N ALA A 92 -0.10 -0.12 7.86
CA ALA A 92 0.16 1.31 7.79
C ALA A 92 1.10 1.66 6.63
N VAL A 93 2.18 0.90 6.43
CA VAL A 93 3.10 1.08 5.29
C VAL A 93 2.39 0.83 3.97
N GLN A 94 1.59 -0.23 3.85
CA GLN A 94 0.82 -0.51 2.64
C GLN A 94 -0.11 0.65 2.27
N HIS A 95 -0.82 1.20 3.26
CA HIS A 95 -1.69 2.36 3.04
C HIS A 95 -0.91 3.63 2.73
N ALA A 96 0.25 3.84 3.37
CA ALA A 96 1.15 4.96 3.07
C ALA A 96 1.67 4.92 1.63
N VAL A 97 2.03 3.74 1.12
CA VAL A 97 2.42 3.54 -0.28
C VAL A 97 1.27 3.89 -1.22
N PHE A 98 0.05 3.44 -0.90
CA PHE A 98 -1.13 3.82 -1.67
C PHE A 98 -1.30 5.33 -1.72
N LEU A 99 -1.28 6.02 -0.58
CA LEU A 99 -1.42 7.47 -0.52
C LEU A 99 -0.30 8.17 -1.30
N HIS A 100 0.97 7.78 -1.09
CA HIS A 100 2.11 8.35 -1.78
C HIS A 100 1.98 8.26 -3.30
N ASN A 101 1.55 7.11 -3.81
CA ASN A 101 1.43 6.88 -5.24
C ASN A 101 0.26 7.63 -5.90
N HIS A 102 -0.79 7.93 -5.13
CA HIS A 102 -1.98 8.60 -5.65
C HIS A 102 -2.03 10.09 -5.33
N MET A 103 -1.16 10.60 -4.46
CA MET A 103 -1.14 12.02 -4.09
C MET A 103 -0.52 12.87 -5.22
N PRO A 104 -1.25 13.87 -5.73
CA PRO A 104 -0.75 14.74 -6.79
C PRO A 104 0.43 15.60 -6.32
N ASN A 105 1.41 15.76 -7.16
CA ASN A 105 2.49 16.71 -6.96
C ASN A 105 1.93 18.15 -7.10
N GLN A 106 2.34 19.05 -6.19
CA GLN A 106 1.85 20.43 -6.17
C GLN A 106 2.19 21.22 -7.44
N VAL A 107 3.28 20.90 -8.11
CA VAL A 107 3.74 21.63 -9.30
C VAL A 107 3.07 21.13 -10.57
N SER A 108 3.02 19.80 -10.76
CA SER A 108 2.50 19.19 -12.00
C SER A 108 1.00 18.87 -11.92
N GLY A 109 0.43 18.78 -10.72
CA GLY A 109 -0.94 18.29 -10.50
C GLY A 109 -1.14 16.81 -10.85
N LEU A 110 -0.05 16.08 -11.14
CA LEU A 110 -0.07 14.65 -11.48
C LEU A 110 0.45 13.84 -10.31
N SER A 111 -0.18 12.72 -10.06
CA SER A 111 0.31 11.73 -9.09
C SER A 111 1.34 10.78 -9.73
N PRO A 112 2.18 10.11 -8.94
CA PRO A 112 3.08 9.07 -9.47
C PRO A 112 2.36 8.01 -10.31
N VAL A 113 1.15 7.59 -9.90
CA VAL A 113 0.38 6.62 -10.67
C VAL A 113 -0.12 7.19 -12.00
N ASP A 114 -0.49 8.47 -12.06
CA ASP A 114 -0.89 9.12 -13.32
C ASP A 114 0.26 9.15 -14.33
N VAL A 115 1.47 9.47 -13.84
CA VAL A 115 2.68 9.49 -14.67
C VAL A 115 3.02 8.08 -15.15
N PHE A 116 2.90 7.08 -14.28
CA PHE A 116 3.24 5.70 -14.59
C PHE A 116 2.26 5.07 -15.57
N THR A 117 0.96 5.26 -15.37
CA THR A 117 -0.10 4.67 -16.20
C THR A 117 -0.42 5.50 -17.45
N LYS A 118 0.13 6.72 -17.56
CA LYS A 118 -0.20 7.71 -18.59
C LYS A 118 -1.70 8.02 -18.67
N SER A 119 -2.40 7.84 -17.57
CA SER A 119 -3.83 8.13 -17.44
C SER A 119 -4.07 8.93 -16.16
N ARG A 120 -5.08 9.81 -16.17
CA ARG A 120 -5.43 10.53 -14.95
C ARG A 120 -6.30 9.67 -14.05
N TRP A 121 -5.79 9.36 -12.87
CA TRP A 121 -6.59 8.77 -11.80
C TRP A 121 -7.59 9.82 -11.30
N GLN A 122 -8.85 9.42 -11.13
CA GLN A 122 -9.91 10.34 -10.73
C GLN A 122 -9.70 10.76 -9.27
N GLN A 123 -9.25 11.99 -9.05
CA GLN A 123 -8.93 12.54 -7.72
C GLN A 123 -10.14 12.58 -6.76
N HIS A 124 -11.39 12.60 -7.27
CA HIS A 124 -12.58 12.56 -6.43
C HIS A 124 -12.70 11.29 -5.58
N LYS A 125 -12.02 10.22 -5.93
CA LYS A 125 -11.97 8.99 -5.11
C LYS A 125 -11.27 9.20 -3.75
N PHE A 126 -10.56 10.30 -3.53
CA PHE A 126 -10.04 10.63 -2.21
C PHE A 126 -11.13 10.96 -1.18
N HIS A 127 -12.29 11.42 -1.60
CA HIS A 127 -13.43 11.64 -0.70
C HIS A 127 -13.95 10.35 -0.06
N ASP A 128 -13.71 9.21 -0.71
CA ASP A 128 -14.14 7.89 -0.22
C ASP A 128 -13.11 7.25 0.72
N LEU A 129 -11.96 7.91 0.91
CA LEU A 129 -10.93 7.40 1.81
C LEU A 129 -11.25 7.74 3.25
N HIS A 130 -11.27 6.71 4.07
CA HIS A 130 -11.40 6.85 5.52
C HIS A 130 -10.04 6.91 6.19
N VAL A 131 -9.97 7.59 7.33
CA VAL A 131 -8.75 7.70 8.12
C VAL A 131 -8.28 6.29 8.54
N TRP A 132 -7.01 6.01 8.35
CA TRP A 132 -6.43 4.75 8.78
C TRP A 132 -6.52 4.61 10.30
N GLY A 133 -6.92 3.44 10.79
CA GLY A 133 -7.12 3.19 12.20
C GLY A 133 -8.48 3.64 12.75
N CYS A 134 -9.31 4.35 11.99
CA CYS A 134 -10.61 4.78 12.47
C CYS A 134 -11.60 3.60 12.69
N PRO A 135 -12.55 3.71 13.63
CA PRO A 135 -13.58 2.70 13.79
C PRO A 135 -14.50 2.65 12.59
N VAL A 136 -14.84 1.45 12.16
CA VAL A 136 -15.83 1.16 11.11
C VAL A 136 -16.81 0.11 11.62
N TYR A 137 -18.02 0.12 11.09
CA TYR A 137 -19.06 -0.83 11.51
C TYR A 137 -19.38 -1.77 10.35
N VAL A 138 -18.99 -3.03 10.52
CA VAL A 138 -19.23 -4.08 9.52
C VAL A 138 -20.58 -4.73 9.82
N LEU A 139 -21.46 -4.78 8.84
CA LEU A 139 -22.79 -5.41 8.97
C LEU A 139 -22.65 -6.90 9.30
N ASP A 140 -23.48 -7.40 10.19
CA ASP A 140 -23.53 -8.82 10.53
C ASP A 140 -23.88 -9.63 9.25
N LYS A 141 -23.08 -10.64 8.97
CA LYS A 141 -23.21 -11.46 7.76
C LYS A 141 -24.60 -12.10 7.62
N SER A 142 -25.23 -12.45 8.75
CA SER A 142 -26.58 -13.01 8.73
C SER A 142 -27.64 -12.03 8.21
N ILE A 143 -27.43 -10.72 8.40
CA ILE A 143 -28.31 -9.68 7.83
C ILE A 143 -28.04 -9.52 6.32
N ALA A 144 -26.78 -9.54 5.91
CA ALA A 144 -26.44 -9.53 4.50
C ALA A 144 -27.05 -10.72 3.74
N ASP A 145 -27.14 -11.88 4.40
CA ASP A 145 -27.81 -13.09 3.87
C ASP A 145 -29.36 -13.05 4.00
N GLY A 146 -29.94 -11.93 4.39
CA GLY A 146 -31.40 -11.74 4.50
C GLY A 146 -32.06 -12.40 5.73
N LYS A 147 -31.27 -12.87 6.69
CA LYS A 147 -31.80 -13.47 7.93
C LYS A 147 -32.27 -12.39 8.90
N LYS A 148 -33.39 -12.64 9.58
CA LYS A 148 -33.91 -11.76 10.62
C LYS A 148 -33.15 -11.99 11.92
N LEU A 149 -32.54 -10.93 12.46
CA LEU A 149 -31.98 -10.95 13.80
C LEU A 149 -33.01 -10.55 14.86
N PRO A 150 -32.86 -11.00 16.11
CA PRO A 150 -33.66 -10.49 17.23
C PRO A 150 -33.62 -8.96 17.29
N ARG A 151 -34.74 -8.33 17.66
CA ARG A 151 -34.94 -6.88 17.58
C ARG A 151 -33.83 -6.05 18.24
N TRP A 152 -33.29 -6.55 19.35
CA TRP A 152 -32.30 -5.83 20.18
C TRP A 152 -30.86 -6.36 20.01
N LYS A 153 -30.64 -7.33 19.12
CA LYS A 153 -29.27 -7.79 18.84
C LYS A 153 -28.54 -6.74 18.00
N PRO A 154 -27.26 -6.44 18.31
CA PRO A 154 -26.44 -5.58 17.46
C PRO A 154 -26.43 -6.09 16.02
N ARG A 155 -26.56 -5.18 15.07
CA ARG A 155 -26.62 -5.50 13.63
C ARG A 155 -25.26 -5.35 12.95
N SER A 156 -24.29 -4.82 13.65
CA SER A 156 -22.94 -4.59 13.14
C SER A 156 -21.90 -4.86 14.21
N THR A 157 -20.71 -5.19 13.77
CA THR A 157 -19.53 -5.35 14.63
C THR A 157 -18.62 -4.16 14.40
N ARG A 158 -18.14 -3.55 15.50
CA ARG A 158 -17.13 -2.49 15.44
C ARG A 158 -15.78 -3.11 15.04
N CYS A 159 -15.23 -2.66 13.93
CA CYS A 159 -13.93 -3.02 13.39
C CYS A 159 -13.06 -1.77 13.22
N VAL A 160 -11.87 -1.94 12.73
CA VAL A 160 -10.90 -0.87 12.52
C VAL A 160 -10.49 -0.83 11.04
N ASN A 161 -10.50 0.35 10.44
CA ASN A 161 -10.08 0.54 9.05
C ASN A 161 -8.57 0.41 8.92
N MET A 162 -8.12 -0.53 8.07
CA MET A 162 -6.70 -0.76 7.78
C MET A 162 -6.31 -0.30 6.37
N GLY A 163 -7.17 0.46 5.70
CA GLY A 163 -6.95 0.94 4.33
C GLY A 163 -7.73 0.14 3.29
N LEU A 164 -7.31 0.22 2.04
CA LEU A 164 -7.98 -0.40 0.90
C LEU A 164 -7.35 -1.74 0.52
N SER A 165 -8.17 -2.66 0.06
CA SER A 165 -7.70 -3.94 -0.45
C SER A 165 -7.14 -3.79 -1.87
N SER A 166 -5.91 -4.28 -2.10
CA SER A 166 -5.30 -4.33 -3.43
C SER A 166 -5.84 -5.45 -4.32
N LYS A 167 -6.58 -6.42 -3.74
CA LYS A 167 -7.08 -7.62 -4.44
C LYS A 167 -8.57 -7.56 -4.79
N HIS A 168 -9.27 -6.52 -4.34
CA HIS A 168 -10.70 -6.35 -4.52
C HIS A 168 -11.00 -5.03 -5.23
N ALA A 169 -12.26 -4.73 -5.46
CA ALA A 169 -12.66 -3.45 -6.02
C ALA A 169 -12.12 -2.27 -5.19
N SER A 170 -11.85 -1.14 -5.84
CA SER A 170 -11.20 0.03 -5.24
C SER A 170 -11.92 0.66 -4.04
N THR A 171 -13.15 0.23 -3.77
CA THR A 171 -13.98 0.70 -2.65
C THR A 171 -14.00 -0.28 -1.47
N VAL A 172 -13.36 -1.44 -1.59
CA VAL A 172 -13.39 -2.47 -0.53
C VAL A 172 -12.30 -2.19 0.51
N PRO A 173 -12.67 -1.80 1.75
CA PRO A 173 -11.71 -1.58 2.81
C PRO A 173 -11.19 -2.90 3.36
N ILE A 174 -9.98 -2.87 3.89
CA ILE A 174 -9.47 -3.92 4.79
C ILE A 174 -9.86 -3.53 6.20
N VAL A 175 -10.46 -4.43 6.95
CA VAL A 175 -10.89 -4.19 8.32
C VAL A 175 -10.31 -5.21 9.28
N LEU A 176 -9.86 -4.72 10.43
CA LEU A 176 -9.42 -5.54 11.56
C LEU A 176 -10.58 -5.65 12.58
N ASN A 177 -10.95 -6.87 12.93
CA ASN A 177 -11.83 -7.11 14.06
C ASN A 177 -11.00 -7.21 15.35
N PRO A 178 -11.09 -6.23 16.28
CA PRO A 178 -10.24 -6.20 17.47
C PRO A 178 -10.55 -7.35 18.44
N SER A 179 -11.78 -7.90 18.42
CA SER A 179 -12.15 -8.99 19.32
C SER A 179 -11.58 -10.34 18.91
N THR A 180 -11.32 -10.55 17.62
CA THR A 180 -10.83 -11.82 17.07
C THR A 180 -9.41 -11.75 16.53
N GLY A 181 -8.89 -10.54 16.28
CA GLY A 181 -7.62 -10.30 15.61
C GLY A 181 -7.63 -10.61 14.11
N TYR A 182 -8.77 -11.02 13.53
CA TYR A 182 -8.87 -11.31 12.10
C TYR A 182 -8.93 -10.04 11.27
N ILE A 183 -8.18 -10.07 10.16
CA ILE A 183 -8.16 -9.03 9.13
C ILE A 183 -8.90 -9.59 7.91
N THR A 184 -9.91 -8.86 7.46
CA THR A 184 -10.74 -9.24 6.30
C THR A 184 -10.92 -8.03 5.37
N PRO A 185 -11.08 -8.25 4.06
CA PRO A 185 -11.54 -7.23 3.14
C PRO A 185 -13.03 -6.96 3.32
#